data_d2150ca9a09fb20da368a084cb4e24ff
#
_entry.id   d2150ca9a09fb20da368a084cb4e24ff
#
_cell.length_a   1.000
_cell.length_b   1.000
_cell.length_c   1.000
_cell.angle_alpha   90.00
_cell.angle_beta   90.00
_cell.angle_gamma   90.00
#
_symmetry.space_group_name_H-M   'P 1'
#
loop_
_entity.id
_entity.type
_entity.pdbx_description
1 polymer ?
#
loop_
_entity_poly.entity_id
_entity_poly.type
_entity_poly.pdbx_seq_one_letter_code
_entity_poly.pdbx_strand_id
1 'polypeptide(L)'
;MPPCEPPEGSESMKILLTNDDGIQATGLRSLYHAFKRAGHEVHVVAPVTEMSAVGHAVTLAAPLRVKIFDEAGFYGQGVSGTPADCVKLGLTTLMDSVPDLVVSGINAGANVGVDILYSGTVSAATEGALMGFPALAVSYDNFDPRDLAGQADYAAALAARVDWAALPRNCVLNLNFPHLPMERVKGLKVCPQTRAAYHDWYEEREDPRGRKYYWLTGVIPKDKVSPEKDRALLTEGYITLTPLRFDFTDHASMELLRGLAF
;
A
#
# COMPACT_ATOMS: atom_id res chain seq x y z
N MET A 1 -10.97 17.42 -12.21
CA MET A 1 -9.54 17.45 -12.47
C MET A 1 -9.33 16.94 -13.89
N PRO A 2 -8.47 17.52 -14.75
CA PRO A 2 -8.19 16.92 -16.05
C PRO A 2 -7.57 15.54 -15.83
N PRO A 3 -7.82 14.57 -16.73
CA PRO A 3 -7.21 13.26 -16.64
C PRO A 3 -5.69 13.41 -16.52
N CYS A 4 -5.07 12.67 -15.60
CA CYS A 4 -3.64 12.62 -15.46
C CYS A 4 -3.11 11.73 -16.59
N GLU A 5 -2.89 12.30 -17.78
CA GLU A 5 -2.30 11.57 -18.89
C GLU A 5 -0.80 11.38 -18.64
N PRO A 6 -0.25 10.19 -18.94
CA PRO A 6 1.19 9.99 -18.87
C PRO A 6 1.89 10.97 -19.83
N PRO A 7 3.10 11.43 -19.50
CA PRO A 7 3.86 12.30 -20.40
C PRO A 7 4.13 11.58 -21.72
N GLU A 8 4.00 12.31 -22.84
CA GLU A 8 4.35 11.77 -24.16
C GLU A 8 5.81 11.31 -24.15
N GLY A 9 6.05 10.04 -24.50
CA GLY A 9 7.40 9.48 -24.56
C GLY A 9 7.90 8.90 -23.22
N SER A 10 7.05 8.64 -22.24
CA SER A 10 7.46 7.90 -21.02
C SER A 10 8.01 6.52 -21.40
N GLU A 11 9.18 6.17 -20.89
CA GLU A 11 9.78 4.86 -21.10
C GLU A 11 8.93 3.77 -20.47
N SER A 12 8.87 2.60 -21.12
CA SER A 12 8.17 1.43 -20.56
C SER A 12 8.89 0.94 -19.31
N MET A 13 8.20 0.86 -18.20
CA MET A 13 8.71 0.31 -16.93
C MET A 13 8.31 -1.16 -16.81
N LYS A 14 9.15 -1.93 -16.10
CA LYS A 14 8.85 -3.24 -15.59
C LYS A 14 8.38 -3.12 -14.14
N ILE A 15 7.18 -3.62 -13.85
CA ILE A 15 6.50 -3.44 -12.56
C ILE A 15 6.26 -4.79 -11.89
N LEU A 16 6.71 -4.92 -10.64
CA LEU A 16 6.21 -5.96 -9.75
C LEU A 16 4.96 -5.43 -9.05
N LEU A 17 3.81 -6.03 -9.31
CA LEU A 17 2.52 -5.65 -8.75
C LEU A 17 2.06 -6.68 -7.72
N THR A 18 1.68 -6.22 -6.54
CA THR A 18 1.17 -7.02 -5.42
C THR A 18 0.04 -6.30 -4.67
N ASN A 19 -0.51 -6.91 -3.62
CA ASN A 19 -1.46 -6.32 -2.67
C ASN A 19 -1.56 -7.19 -1.40
N ASP A 20 -2.49 -6.85 -0.48
CA ASP A 20 -2.90 -7.69 0.64
C ASP A 20 -4.37 -8.15 0.57
N ASP A 21 -5.21 -7.56 -0.28
CA ASP A 21 -6.59 -7.99 -0.52
C ASP A 21 -6.69 -9.33 -1.31
N GLY A 22 -5.57 -9.82 -1.86
CA GLY A 22 -5.49 -11.06 -2.63
C GLY A 22 -5.52 -10.85 -4.14
N ILE A 23 -5.02 -11.86 -4.87
CA ILE A 23 -4.78 -11.79 -6.34
C ILE A 23 -6.04 -11.56 -7.17
N GLN A 24 -7.22 -11.87 -6.63
CA GLN A 24 -8.51 -11.65 -7.31
C GLN A 24 -9.17 -10.31 -6.98
N ALA A 25 -8.56 -9.51 -6.10
CA ALA A 25 -9.11 -8.24 -5.67
C ALA A 25 -9.25 -7.23 -6.81
N THR A 26 -10.34 -6.48 -6.80
CA THR A 26 -10.66 -5.45 -7.79
C THR A 26 -9.54 -4.42 -7.93
N GLY A 27 -8.95 -3.99 -6.82
CA GLY A 27 -7.88 -2.99 -6.79
C GLY A 27 -6.62 -3.43 -7.54
N LEU A 28 -6.16 -4.66 -7.29
CA LEU A 28 -5.00 -5.25 -7.98
C LEU A 28 -5.26 -5.34 -9.50
N ARG A 29 -6.43 -5.86 -9.88
CA ARG A 29 -6.84 -6.01 -11.27
C ARG A 29 -6.93 -4.67 -11.99
N SER A 30 -7.46 -3.65 -11.32
CA SER A 30 -7.54 -2.29 -11.86
C SER A 30 -6.16 -1.71 -12.14
N LEU A 31 -5.21 -1.83 -11.20
CA LEU A 31 -3.80 -1.42 -11.41
C LEU A 31 -3.14 -2.20 -12.54
N TYR A 32 -3.31 -3.53 -12.59
CA TYR A 32 -2.78 -4.35 -13.66
C TYR A 32 -3.20 -3.82 -15.03
N HIS A 33 -4.51 -3.61 -15.23
CA HIS A 33 -5.02 -3.11 -16.49
C HIS A 33 -4.58 -1.68 -16.80
N ALA A 34 -4.50 -0.80 -15.80
CA ALA A 34 -4.04 0.58 -16.00
C ALA A 34 -2.58 0.64 -16.43
N PHE A 35 -1.69 -0.07 -15.75
CA PHE A 35 -0.27 -0.13 -16.13
C PHE A 35 -0.04 -0.80 -17.49
N LYS A 36 -0.81 -1.86 -17.81
CA LYS A 36 -0.75 -2.48 -19.14
C LYS A 36 -1.22 -1.53 -20.23
N ARG A 37 -2.31 -0.75 -20.03
CA ARG A 37 -2.78 0.28 -20.98
C ARG A 37 -1.74 1.38 -21.16
N ALA A 38 -1.01 1.74 -20.11
CA ALA A 38 0.07 2.72 -20.17
C ALA A 38 1.34 2.19 -20.86
N GLY A 39 1.36 0.95 -21.32
CA GLY A 39 2.50 0.36 -22.06
C GLY A 39 3.58 -0.25 -21.20
N HIS A 40 3.32 -0.47 -19.91
CA HIS A 40 4.28 -1.08 -18.98
C HIS A 40 4.22 -2.62 -19.02
N GLU A 41 5.33 -3.26 -18.68
CA GLU A 41 5.39 -4.69 -18.39
C GLU A 41 5.00 -4.93 -16.93
N VAL A 42 3.98 -5.78 -16.69
CA VAL A 42 3.45 -6.00 -15.34
C VAL A 42 3.57 -7.47 -14.97
N HIS A 43 4.29 -7.74 -13.90
CA HIS A 43 4.40 -9.04 -13.25
C HIS A 43 3.59 -9.00 -11.95
N VAL A 44 2.60 -9.88 -11.83
CA VAL A 44 1.75 -9.95 -10.64
C VAL A 44 2.21 -11.11 -9.76
N VAL A 45 2.58 -10.80 -8.52
CA VAL A 45 2.82 -11.78 -7.46
C VAL A 45 2.09 -11.30 -6.20
N ALA A 46 1.01 -11.97 -5.83
CA ALA A 46 0.11 -11.51 -4.76
C ALA A 46 -0.40 -12.69 -3.91
N PRO A 47 -0.89 -12.46 -2.69
CA PRO A 47 -1.47 -13.51 -1.87
C PRO A 47 -2.67 -14.17 -2.54
N VAL A 48 -2.85 -15.50 -2.37
CA VAL A 48 -4.03 -16.21 -2.89
C VAL A 48 -5.32 -15.84 -2.17
N THR A 49 -5.21 -15.37 -0.93
CA THR A 49 -6.34 -14.95 -0.07
C THR A 49 -6.02 -13.61 0.56
N GLU A 50 -7.05 -12.92 1.03
CA GLU A 50 -6.92 -11.68 1.78
C GLU A 50 -6.04 -11.87 3.04
N MET A 51 -5.14 -10.89 3.27
CA MET A 51 -4.16 -10.82 4.36
C MET A 51 -4.23 -9.47 5.08
N SER A 52 -5.44 -9.02 5.40
CA SER A 52 -5.68 -7.75 6.10
C SER A 52 -5.04 -7.72 7.49
N ALA A 53 -4.49 -6.57 7.86
CA ALA A 53 -3.90 -6.29 9.16
C ALA A 53 -2.75 -7.24 9.60
N VAL A 54 -2.07 -7.89 8.66
CA VAL A 54 -0.90 -8.76 8.97
C VAL A 54 0.38 -7.97 9.24
N GLY A 55 0.40 -6.67 8.92
CA GLY A 55 1.60 -5.85 9.02
C GLY A 55 2.76 -6.39 8.17
N HIS A 56 4.01 -6.13 8.59
CA HIS A 56 5.21 -6.56 7.86
C HIS A 56 5.68 -7.95 8.32
N ALA A 57 4.80 -8.95 8.22
CA ALA A 57 5.10 -10.32 8.58
C ALA A 57 5.67 -11.12 7.40
N VAL A 58 6.53 -12.09 7.69
CA VAL A 58 7.06 -13.07 6.74
C VAL A 58 6.78 -14.51 7.21
N THR A 59 6.61 -15.43 6.29
CA THR A 59 6.33 -16.85 6.56
C THR A 59 7.63 -17.63 6.74
N LEU A 60 7.89 -18.09 7.96
CA LEU A 60 9.07 -18.93 8.27
C LEU A 60 8.72 -20.39 8.60
N ALA A 61 7.48 -20.65 9.06
CA ALA A 61 7.09 -21.95 9.59
C ALA A 61 6.50 -22.91 8.56
N ALA A 62 6.26 -22.46 7.33
CA ALA A 62 5.62 -23.25 6.28
C ALA A 62 6.24 -22.94 4.91
N PRO A 63 6.21 -23.89 3.95
CA PRO A 63 6.65 -23.61 2.59
C PRO A 63 5.63 -22.71 1.87
N LEU A 64 6.14 -21.77 1.09
CA LEU A 64 5.32 -20.98 0.17
C LEU A 64 4.97 -21.82 -1.07
N ARG A 65 3.72 -21.74 -1.49
CA ARG A 65 3.22 -22.40 -2.71
C ARG A 65 2.73 -21.37 -3.68
N VAL A 66 3.01 -21.61 -4.97
CA VAL A 66 2.60 -20.71 -6.06
C VAL A 66 1.50 -21.38 -6.87
N LYS A 67 0.43 -20.63 -7.15
CA LYS A 67 -0.67 -21.01 -8.04
C LYS A 67 -0.73 -19.99 -9.18
N ILE A 68 -0.77 -20.49 -10.42
CA ILE A 68 -0.93 -19.64 -11.61
C ILE A 68 -2.41 -19.26 -11.78
N PHE A 69 -2.64 -18.00 -12.07
CA PHE A 69 -3.91 -17.42 -12.46
C PHE A 69 -3.74 -16.90 -13.89
N ASP A 70 -4.30 -17.64 -14.85
CA ASP A 70 -4.31 -17.31 -16.28
C ASP A 70 -5.76 -17.22 -16.72
N GLU A 71 -6.25 -16.02 -16.80
CA GLU A 71 -7.64 -15.68 -17.12
C GLU A 71 -7.64 -14.71 -18.30
N ALA A 72 -8.78 -14.57 -19.00
CA ALA A 72 -8.88 -13.67 -20.14
C ALA A 72 -8.44 -12.24 -19.78
N GLY A 73 -7.28 -11.82 -20.31
CA GLY A 73 -6.71 -10.49 -20.11
C GLY A 73 -5.98 -10.25 -18.79
N PHE A 74 -5.75 -11.30 -17.96
CA PHE A 74 -4.98 -11.21 -16.73
C PHE A 74 -4.08 -12.43 -16.54
N TYR A 75 -2.82 -12.19 -16.17
CA TYR A 75 -1.88 -13.23 -15.77
C TYR A 75 -1.21 -12.84 -14.44
N GLY A 76 -1.12 -13.80 -13.50
CA GLY A 76 -0.49 -13.58 -12.22
C GLY A 76 -0.16 -14.85 -11.45
N GLN A 77 0.68 -14.70 -10.45
CA GLN A 77 1.17 -15.77 -9.58
C GLN A 77 0.65 -15.53 -8.16
N GLY A 78 -0.28 -16.38 -7.71
CA GLY A 78 -0.83 -16.34 -6.36
C GLY A 78 0.05 -17.12 -5.40
N VAL A 79 0.46 -16.51 -4.28
CA VAL A 79 1.34 -17.12 -3.28
C VAL A 79 0.55 -17.41 -2.00
N SER A 80 0.76 -18.60 -1.41
CA SER A 80 0.21 -18.95 -0.08
C SER A 80 1.08 -18.34 1.03
N GLY A 81 1.18 -17.04 1.07
CA GLY A 81 2.02 -16.28 1.99
C GLY A 81 1.52 -14.85 2.19
N THR A 82 2.29 -14.07 2.95
CA THR A 82 2.02 -12.66 3.21
C THR A 82 2.33 -11.78 2.00
N PRO A 83 1.88 -10.51 1.97
CA PRO A 83 2.28 -9.55 0.95
C PRO A 83 3.81 -9.35 0.85
N ALA A 84 4.52 -9.32 1.98
CA ALA A 84 5.98 -9.25 2.01
C ALA A 84 6.63 -10.51 1.40
N ASP A 85 6.09 -11.72 1.67
CA ASP A 85 6.55 -12.95 1.03
C ASP A 85 6.38 -12.88 -0.49
N CYS A 86 5.28 -12.32 -0.99
CA CYS A 86 5.02 -12.16 -2.41
C CYS A 86 6.08 -11.29 -3.09
N VAL A 87 6.44 -10.17 -2.46
CA VAL A 87 7.49 -9.28 -2.97
C VAL A 87 8.85 -9.98 -2.95
N LYS A 88 9.23 -10.59 -1.80
CA LYS A 88 10.51 -11.33 -1.70
C LYS A 88 10.62 -12.42 -2.76
N LEU A 89 9.61 -13.26 -2.86
CA LEU A 89 9.59 -14.37 -3.80
C LEU A 89 9.56 -13.87 -5.26
N GLY A 90 8.79 -12.81 -5.53
CA GLY A 90 8.75 -12.15 -6.82
C GLY A 90 10.13 -11.69 -7.28
N LEU A 91 10.78 -10.89 -6.44
CA LEU A 91 12.08 -10.26 -6.74
C LEU A 91 13.25 -11.27 -6.81
N THR A 92 13.19 -12.35 -6.03
CA THR A 92 14.33 -13.28 -5.94
C THR A 92 14.20 -14.51 -6.83
N THR A 93 12.98 -14.87 -7.27
CA THR A 93 12.75 -16.20 -7.85
C THR A 93 11.76 -16.22 -9.01
N LEU A 94 10.65 -15.45 -8.95
CA LEU A 94 9.56 -15.62 -9.91
C LEU A 94 9.64 -14.67 -11.10
N MET A 95 10.42 -13.60 -11.01
CA MET A 95 10.71 -12.69 -12.12
C MET A 95 12.05 -13.06 -12.77
N ASP A 96 12.06 -13.12 -14.09
CA ASP A 96 13.29 -13.39 -14.87
C ASP A 96 14.24 -12.17 -14.94
N SER A 97 13.76 -11.01 -14.50
CA SER A 97 14.50 -9.74 -14.59
C SER A 97 14.04 -8.76 -13.52
N VAL A 98 14.90 -7.83 -13.18
CA VAL A 98 14.73 -6.81 -12.14
C VAL A 98 13.60 -5.83 -12.53
N PRO A 99 12.65 -5.50 -11.65
CA PRO A 99 11.66 -4.48 -11.92
C PRO A 99 12.25 -3.07 -11.72
N ASP A 100 11.65 -2.09 -12.39
CA ASP A 100 11.91 -0.66 -12.19
C ASP A 100 11.14 -0.10 -11.01
N LEU A 101 9.98 -0.73 -10.66
CA LEU A 101 9.07 -0.27 -9.63
C LEU A 101 8.32 -1.44 -8.98
N VAL A 102 8.21 -1.43 -7.66
CA VAL A 102 7.30 -2.28 -6.89
C VAL A 102 6.04 -1.50 -6.55
N VAL A 103 4.87 -2.00 -6.94
CA VAL A 103 3.57 -1.38 -6.65
C VAL A 103 2.73 -2.33 -5.82
N SER A 104 2.16 -1.83 -4.73
CA SER A 104 1.23 -2.58 -3.88
C SER A 104 -0.12 -1.87 -3.79
N GLY A 105 -1.21 -2.56 -4.08
CA GLY A 105 -2.58 -2.05 -4.01
C GLY A 105 -3.48 -2.46 -5.19
N ILE A 106 -4.59 -1.75 -5.47
CA ILE A 106 -5.19 -0.69 -4.64
C ILE A 106 -5.90 -1.34 -3.47
N ASN A 107 -5.52 -0.98 -2.27
CA ASN A 107 -6.11 -1.49 -1.05
C ASN A 107 -7.56 -0.99 -0.86
N ALA A 108 -8.45 -1.88 -0.40
CA ALA A 108 -9.77 -1.52 0.09
C ALA A 108 -9.66 -0.98 1.53
N GLY A 109 -9.70 0.32 1.68
CA GLY A 109 -9.45 1.06 2.92
C GLY A 109 -8.19 1.92 2.84
N ALA A 110 -8.22 3.10 3.47
CA ALA A 110 -7.09 4.01 3.50
C ALA A 110 -5.99 3.52 4.45
N ASN A 111 -4.74 3.70 4.06
CA ASN A 111 -3.56 3.46 4.88
C ASN A 111 -2.89 4.79 5.21
N VAL A 112 -3.39 5.48 6.22
CA VAL A 112 -2.93 6.79 6.68
C VAL A 112 -2.66 6.78 8.19
N GLY A 113 -1.77 7.64 8.65
CA GLY A 113 -1.45 7.71 10.07
C GLY A 113 -0.86 6.42 10.61
N VAL A 114 -1.34 5.99 11.78
CA VAL A 114 -0.83 4.78 12.46
C VAL A 114 -1.25 3.49 11.76
N ASP A 115 -2.28 3.51 10.89
CA ASP A 115 -2.73 2.34 10.14
C ASP A 115 -1.62 1.75 9.25
N ILE A 116 -0.68 2.60 8.83
CA ILE A 116 0.51 2.23 8.06
C ILE A 116 1.28 1.07 8.71
N LEU A 117 1.34 1.01 10.04
CA LEU A 117 2.07 -0.04 10.78
C LEU A 117 1.42 -1.42 10.68
N TYR A 118 0.11 -1.46 10.48
CA TYR A 118 -0.67 -2.70 10.37
C TYR A 118 -0.94 -3.11 8.92
N SER A 119 -0.70 -2.21 7.96
CA SER A 119 -1.04 -2.41 6.56
C SER A 119 -0.15 -3.44 5.87
N GLY A 120 -0.76 -4.46 5.29
CA GLY A 120 -0.09 -5.41 4.40
C GLY A 120 0.33 -4.75 3.08
N THR A 121 -0.50 -3.83 2.56
CA THR A 121 -0.23 -3.05 1.34
C THR A 121 1.04 -2.21 1.49
N VAL A 122 1.14 -1.41 2.56
CA VAL A 122 2.32 -0.58 2.81
C VAL A 122 3.54 -1.45 3.12
N SER A 123 3.36 -2.56 3.83
CA SER A 123 4.43 -3.50 4.16
C SER A 123 5.03 -4.15 2.92
N ALA A 124 4.20 -4.52 1.93
CA ALA A 124 4.69 -5.06 0.67
C ALA A 124 5.54 -4.03 -0.12
N ALA A 125 5.06 -2.79 -0.23
CA ALA A 125 5.83 -1.72 -0.84
C ALA A 125 7.15 -1.47 -0.07
N THR A 126 7.09 -1.52 1.27
CA THR A 126 8.26 -1.41 2.14
C THR A 126 9.27 -2.50 1.90
N GLU A 127 8.83 -3.74 1.73
CA GLU A 127 9.73 -4.86 1.43
C GLU A 127 10.47 -4.61 0.12
N GLY A 128 9.78 -4.11 -0.92
CA GLY A 128 10.43 -3.69 -2.17
C GLY A 128 11.49 -2.62 -1.95
N ALA A 129 11.18 -1.59 -1.16
CA ALA A 129 12.12 -0.51 -0.84
C ALA A 129 13.32 -1.01 -0.02
N LEU A 130 13.12 -1.90 0.94
CA LEU A 130 14.20 -2.52 1.72
C LEU A 130 15.13 -3.38 0.85
N MET A 131 14.59 -4.00 -0.20
CA MET A 131 15.36 -4.74 -1.20
C MET A 131 16.02 -3.83 -2.25
N GLY A 132 15.87 -2.51 -2.14
CA GLY A 132 16.56 -1.50 -2.94
C GLY A 132 15.79 -1.00 -4.16
N PHE A 133 14.51 -1.32 -4.30
CA PHE A 133 13.67 -0.91 -5.42
C PHE A 133 12.82 0.31 -5.10
N PRO A 134 12.54 1.18 -6.08
CA PRO A 134 11.47 2.17 -5.96
C PRO A 134 10.15 1.49 -5.58
N ALA A 135 9.35 2.12 -4.72
CA ALA A 135 8.15 1.49 -4.21
C ALA A 135 6.98 2.47 -4.03
N LEU A 136 5.79 2.02 -4.44
CA LEU A 136 4.52 2.74 -4.37
C LEU A 136 3.46 1.88 -3.69
N ALA A 137 2.89 2.36 -2.59
CA ALA A 137 1.67 1.81 -1.99
C ALA A 137 0.48 2.66 -2.41
N VAL A 138 -0.63 2.01 -2.78
CA VAL A 138 -1.84 2.67 -3.28
C VAL A 138 -3.05 2.17 -2.50
N SER A 139 -3.86 3.09 -1.97
CA SER A 139 -5.04 2.77 -1.16
C SER A 139 -6.22 3.69 -1.51
N TYR A 140 -7.43 3.20 -1.28
CA TYR A 140 -8.67 3.93 -1.50
C TYR A 140 -9.54 3.87 -0.24
N ASP A 141 -10.03 5.02 0.22
CA ASP A 141 -10.78 5.17 1.48
C ASP A 141 -12.20 4.62 1.41
N ASN A 142 -12.33 3.35 0.98
CA ASN A 142 -13.59 2.59 0.94
C ASN A 142 -13.28 1.09 1.03
N PHE A 143 -13.99 0.39 1.90
CA PHE A 143 -13.81 -1.06 2.13
C PHE A 143 -14.54 -1.98 1.13
N ASP A 144 -15.42 -1.45 0.29
CA ASP A 144 -16.11 -2.20 -0.79
C ASP A 144 -16.03 -1.45 -2.13
N PRO A 145 -14.84 -1.29 -2.72
CA PRO A 145 -14.68 -0.60 -3.99
C PRO A 145 -15.18 -1.47 -5.16
N ARG A 146 -16.11 -0.95 -5.96
CA ARG A 146 -16.66 -1.65 -7.15
C ARG A 146 -15.98 -1.26 -8.45
N ASP A 147 -15.53 -0.02 -8.55
CA ASP A 147 -14.82 0.52 -9.71
C ASP A 147 -13.66 1.41 -9.23
N LEU A 148 -12.46 1.09 -9.69
CA LEU A 148 -11.22 1.78 -9.35
C LEU A 148 -10.43 2.18 -10.61
N ALA A 149 -11.06 2.19 -11.79
CA ALA A 149 -10.38 2.49 -13.05
C ALA A 149 -9.73 3.88 -13.03
N GLY A 150 -10.45 4.91 -12.56
CA GLY A 150 -9.92 6.27 -12.49
C GLY A 150 -8.75 6.42 -11.51
N GLN A 151 -8.82 5.76 -10.35
CA GLN A 151 -7.73 5.76 -9.36
C GLN A 151 -6.51 5.01 -9.88
N ALA A 152 -6.72 3.88 -10.57
CA ALA A 152 -5.65 3.09 -11.17
C ALA A 152 -4.95 3.84 -12.30
N ASP A 153 -5.70 4.50 -13.19
CA ASP A 153 -5.13 5.34 -14.26
C ASP A 153 -4.34 6.51 -13.69
N TYR A 154 -4.85 7.14 -12.63
CA TYR A 154 -4.13 8.20 -11.92
C TYR A 154 -2.82 7.70 -11.29
N ALA A 155 -2.85 6.53 -10.63
CA ALA A 155 -1.67 5.94 -10.02
C ALA A 155 -0.60 5.57 -11.07
N ALA A 156 -1.02 5.02 -12.21
CA ALA A 156 -0.11 4.72 -13.33
C ALA A 156 0.53 5.99 -13.92
N ALA A 157 -0.27 7.03 -14.13
CA ALA A 157 0.23 8.31 -14.62
C ALA A 157 1.15 9.03 -13.61
N LEU A 158 0.86 8.92 -12.30
CA LEU A 158 1.75 9.41 -11.25
C LEU A 158 3.09 8.67 -11.27
N ALA A 159 3.06 7.33 -11.35
CA ALA A 159 4.26 6.50 -11.40
C ALA A 159 5.18 6.87 -12.57
N ALA A 160 4.62 7.21 -13.73
CA ALA A 160 5.38 7.66 -14.90
C ALA A 160 5.98 9.07 -14.78
N ARG A 161 5.49 9.89 -13.83
CA ARG A 161 5.95 11.29 -13.62
C ARG A 161 6.98 11.44 -12.51
N VAL A 162 7.04 10.48 -11.59
CA VAL A 162 7.97 10.52 -10.47
C VAL A 162 9.38 10.24 -10.95
N ASP A 163 10.30 11.13 -10.65
CA ASP A 163 11.74 10.83 -10.78
C ASP A 163 12.18 9.94 -9.60
N TRP A 164 12.04 8.63 -9.81
CA TRP A 164 12.36 7.62 -8.81
C TRP A 164 13.84 7.60 -8.43
N ALA A 165 14.72 8.01 -9.35
CA ALA A 165 16.17 8.06 -9.11
C ALA A 165 16.56 9.21 -8.18
N ALA A 166 15.78 10.30 -8.16
CA ALA A 166 15.99 11.43 -7.25
C ALA A 166 15.51 11.17 -5.81
N LEU A 167 14.68 10.14 -5.58
CA LEU A 167 14.21 9.81 -4.25
C LEU A 167 15.30 9.09 -3.44
N PRO A 168 15.35 9.32 -2.11
CA PRO A 168 16.25 8.56 -1.24
C PRO A 168 15.99 7.05 -1.35
N ARG A 169 17.04 6.26 -1.25
CA ARG A 169 16.89 4.80 -1.12
C ARG A 169 16.07 4.48 0.14
N ASN A 170 15.32 3.38 0.09
CA ASN A 170 14.39 2.95 1.15
C ASN A 170 13.22 3.94 1.39
N CYS A 171 12.86 4.75 0.39
CA CYS A 171 11.67 5.58 0.41
C CYS A 171 10.51 4.82 -0.24
N VAL A 172 9.34 4.83 0.42
CA VAL A 172 8.08 4.36 -0.14
C VAL A 172 7.18 5.57 -0.34
N LEU A 173 6.59 5.71 -1.51
CA LEU A 173 5.51 6.66 -1.72
C LEU A 173 4.18 6.00 -1.35
N ASN A 174 3.46 6.60 -0.41
CA ASN A 174 2.16 6.11 0.06
C ASN A 174 1.05 7.02 -0.48
N LEU A 175 0.30 6.53 -1.46
CA LEU A 175 -0.75 7.22 -2.18
C LEU A 175 -2.12 6.78 -1.67
N ASN A 176 -2.93 7.71 -1.18
CA ASN A 176 -4.28 7.42 -0.72
C ASN A 176 -5.30 8.29 -1.46
N PHE A 177 -6.36 7.65 -1.95
CA PHE A 177 -7.48 8.32 -2.62
C PHE A 177 -8.66 8.46 -1.66
N PRO A 178 -9.31 9.64 -1.60
CA PRO A 178 -10.52 9.83 -0.81
C PRO A 178 -11.71 9.07 -1.43
N HIS A 179 -12.68 8.69 -0.62
CA HIS A 179 -13.93 8.06 -1.09
C HIS A 179 -14.81 9.08 -1.84
N LEU A 180 -14.33 9.48 -3.02
CA LEU A 180 -15.00 10.41 -3.92
C LEU A 180 -14.82 9.95 -5.38
N PRO A 181 -15.79 10.23 -6.27
CA PRO A 181 -15.56 10.17 -7.71
C PRO A 181 -14.38 11.07 -8.11
N MET A 182 -13.56 10.63 -9.07
CA MET A 182 -12.31 11.32 -9.45
C MET A 182 -12.55 12.78 -9.87
N GLU A 183 -13.71 13.10 -10.46
CA GLU A 183 -14.10 14.45 -10.89
C GLU A 183 -14.33 15.41 -9.71
N ARG A 184 -14.60 14.86 -8.52
CA ARG A 184 -14.85 15.62 -7.28
C ARG A 184 -13.64 15.71 -6.37
N VAL A 185 -12.55 15.02 -6.70
CA VAL A 185 -11.29 15.09 -5.96
C VAL A 185 -10.67 16.48 -6.13
N LYS A 186 -10.25 17.09 -5.01
CA LYS A 186 -9.72 18.46 -4.99
C LYS A 186 -8.29 18.61 -5.52
N GLY A 187 -7.59 17.48 -5.72
CA GLY A 187 -6.20 17.45 -6.20
C GLY A 187 -5.29 16.61 -5.29
N LEU A 188 -3.99 16.60 -5.62
CA LEU A 188 -2.95 15.90 -4.86
C LEU A 188 -2.31 16.85 -3.84
N LYS A 189 -2.07 16.34 -2.64
CA LYS A 189 -1.26 16.99 -1.59
C LYS A 189 -0.15 16.06 -1.13
N VAL A 190 1.08 16.56 -1.20
CA VAL A 190 2.20 15.93 -0.50
C VAL A 190 2.14 16.36 0.96
N CYS A 191 2.06 15.41 1.88
CA CYS A 191 1.81 15.71 3.29
C CYS A 191 2.50 14.70 4.22
N PRO A 192 2.77 15.09 5.46
CA PRO A 192 3.30 14.16 6.45
C PRO A 192 2.19 13.29 7.05
N GLN A 193 2.61 12.12 7.55
CA GLN A 193 1.79 11.18 8.30
C GLN A 193 1.21 11.81 9.57
N THR A 194 -0.06 11.53 9.89
CA THR A 194 -0.64 11.88 11.19
C THR A 194 -0.11 10.94 12.28
N ARG A 195 0.09 11.50 13.49
CA ARG A 195 0.49 10.73 14.68
C ARG A 195 -0.68 10.48 15.62
N ALA A 196 -1.90 10.89 15.24
CA ALA A 196 -3.09 10.63 16.03
C ALA A 196 -3.32 9.11 16.10
N ALA A 197 -3.35 8.59 17.31
CA ALA A 197 -3.63 7.18 17.57
C ALA A 197 -5.12 6.95 17.78
N TYR A 198 -5.57 5.74 17.51
CA TYR A 198 -6.90 5.28 17.89
C TYR A 198 -7.06 5.29 19.40
N HIS A 199 -8.28 5.58 19.84
CA HIS A 199 -8.75 5.20 21.16
C HIS A 199 -9.46 3.86 20.99
N ASP A 200 -8.73 2.78 21.23
CA ASP A 200 -9.20 1.42 20.99
C ASP A 200 -9.82 0.81 22.25
N TRP A 201 -10.83 -0.03 22.05
CA TRP A 201 -11.39 -0.91 23.10
C TRP A 201 -11.89 -2.19 22.49
N TYR A 202 -12.09 -3.21 23.33
CA TYR A 202 -12.73 -4.45 22.91
C TYR A 202 -14.19 -4.47 23.33
N GLU A 203 -15.07 -4.73 22.38
CA GLU A 203 -16.50 -4.98 22.62
C GLU A 203 -16.67 -6.46 22.94
N GLU A 204 -17.09 -6.77 24.16
CA GLU A 204 -17.40 -8.15 24.58
C GLU A 204 -18.78 -8.54 24.06
N ARG A 205 -18.89 -9.73 23.48
CA ARG A 205 -20.13 -10.36 23.03
C ARG A 205 -20.14 -11.83 23.44
N GLU A 206 -21.31 -12.49 23.30
CA GLU A 206 -21.46 -13.92 23.53
C GLU A 206 -21.96 -14.61 22.26
N ASP A 207 -21.44 -15.82 22.01
CA ASP A 207 -21.97 -16.69 20.96
C ASP A 207 -23.28 -17.37 21.40
N PRO A 208 -24.06 -18.03 20.51
CA PRO A 208 -25.29 -18.73 20.87
C PRO A 208 -25.13 -19.85 21.93
N ARG A 209 -23.91 -20.23 22.31
CA ARG A 209 -23.56 -21.21 23.33
C ARG A 209 -23.05 -20.58 24.63
N GLY A 210 -23.15 -19.23 24.75
CA GLY A 210 -22.74 -18.49 25.95
C GLY A 210 -21.22 -18.32 26.08
N ARG A 211 -20.41 -18.53 25.01
CA ARG A 211 -18.99 -18.32 25.07
C ARG A 211 -18.66 -16.90 24.65
N LYS A 212 -17.86 -16.21 25.48
CA LYS A 212 -17.42 -14.84 25.23
C LYS A 212 -16.47 -14.75 24.06
N TYR A 213 -16.62 -13.70 23.26
CA TYR A 213 -15.67 -13.30 22.24
C TYR A 213 -15.60 -11.77 22.19
N TYR A 214 -14.55 -11.25 21.58
CA TYR A 214 -14.20 -9.82 21.64
C TYR A 214 -13.95 -9.29 20.25
N TRP A 215 -14.55 -8.14 19.92
CA TRP A 215 -14.23 -7.37 18.72
C TRP A 215 -13.40 -6.15 19.07
N LEU A 216 -12.26 -5.98 18.41
CA LEU A 216 -11.52 -4.72 18.46
C LEU A 216 -12.35 -3.65 17.77
N THR A 217 -12.55 -2.52 18.43
CA THR A 217 -13.19 -1.32 17.88
C THR A 217 -12.46 -0.09 18.37
N GLY A 218 -12.69 1.06 17.75
CA GLY A 218 -11.99 2.27 18.13
C GLY A 218 -12.44 3.49 17.34
N VAL A 219 -12.01 4.65 17.78
CA VAL A 219 -12.20 5.92 17.09
C VAL A 219 -10.91 6.75 17.13
N ILE A 220 -10.65 7.51 16.09
CA ILE A 220 -9.62 8.54 16.15
C ILE A 220 -10.26 9.84 16.60
N PRO A 221 -9.87 10.40 17.76
CA PRO A 221 -10.39 11.67 18.22
C PRO A 221 -10.11 12.78 17.21
N LYS A 222 -11.16 13.49 16.75
CA LYS A 222 -11.06 14.52 15.70
C LYS A 222 -10.16 15.69 16.10
N ASP A 223 -10.12 16.03 17.37
CA ASP A 223 -9.29 17.09 17.97
C ASP A 223 -7.78 16.77 17.94
N LYS A 224 -7.42 15.51 17.74
CA LYS A 224 -6.01 15.06 17.65
C LYS A 224 -5.47 15.02 16.23
N VAL A 225 -6.32 15.23 15.21
CA VAL A 225 -5.92 15.20 13.81
C VAL A 225 -5.53 16.60 13.35
N SER A 226 -4.25 16.81 13.07
CA SER A 226 -3.77 18.08 12.52
C SER A 226 -4.22 18.27 11.06
N PRO A 227 -4.67 19.49 10.66
CA PRO A 227 -5.32 19.73 9.36
C PRO A 227 -4.41 19.51 8.14
N GLU A 228 -3.08 19.61 8.31
CA GLU A 228 -2.10 19.47 7.22
C GLU A 228 -1.57 18.04 7.05
N LYS A 229 -2.16 17.08 7.76
CA LYS A 229 -1.74 15.69 7.76
C LYS A 229 -2.60 14.85 6.83
N ASP A 230 -2.06 13.67 6.46
CA ASP A 230 -2.66 12.73 5.54
C ASP A 230 -4.15 12.45 5.81
N ARG A 231 -4.52 12.06 7.03
CA ARG A 231 -5.90 11.72 7.39
C ARG A 231 -6.87 12.91 7.25
N ALA A 232 -6.45 14.11 7.67
CA ALA A 232 -7.30 15.29 7.57
C ALA A 232 -7.54 15.67 6.10
N LEU A 233 -6.45 15.74 5.32
CA LEU A 233 -6.50 16.08 3.90
C LEU A 233 -7.31 15.07 3.09
N LEU A 234 -7.17 13.78 3.39
CA LEU A 234 -7.97 12.72 2.77
C LEU A 234 -9.47 12.93 3.07
N THR A 235 -9.83 13.19 4.34
CA THR A 235 -11.20 13.48 4.76
C THR A 235 -11.75 14.73 4.07
N GLU A 236 -10.91 15.73 3.80
CA GLU A 236 -11.28 16.94 3.07
C GLU A 236 -11.48 16.72 1.56
N GLY A 237 -11.12 15.55 1.04
CA GLY A 237 -11.29 15.16 -0.36
C GLY A 237 -10.07 15.40 -1.25
N TYR A 238 -8.87 15.47 -0.68
CA TYR A 238 -7.62 15.47 -1.43
C TYR A 238 -7.07 14.05 -1.57
N ILE A 239 -6.41 13.77 -2.68
CA ILE A 239 -5.46 12.66 -2.78
C ILE A 239 -4.26 13.02 -1.92
N THR A 240 -3.80 12.10 -1.08
CA THR A 240 -2.61 12.32 -0.26
C THR A 240 -1.44 11.47 -0.75
N LEU A 241 -0.26 12.06 -0.81
CA LEU A 241 0.99 11.40 -1.12
C LEU A 241 1.96 11.65 0.03
N THR A 242 2.28 10.58 0.77
CA THR A 242 3.16 10.65 1.93
C THR A 242 4.43 9.85 1.64
N PRO A 243 5.60 10.48 1.53
CA PRO A 243 6.86 9.75 1.46
C PRO A 243 7.15 9.14 2.85
N LEU A 244 7.32 7.80 2.89
CA LEU A 244 7.58 7.05 4.11
C LEU A 244 9.03 6.57 4.13
N ARG A 245 9.59 6.46 5.34
CA ARG A 245 10.91 5.92 5.60
C ARG A 245 10.85 4.95 6.77
N PHE A 246 11.49 3.81 6.61
CA PHE A 246 11.49 2.75 7.62
C PHE A 246 12.80 2.74 8.42
N ASP A 247 13.05 3.83 9.10
CA ASP A 247 14.09 3.93 10.13
C ASP A 247 13.40 4.35 11.45
N PHE A 248 13.26 3.40 12.37
CA PHE A 248 12.62 3.62 13.66
C PHE A 248 13.58 4.19 14.70
N THR A 249 14.82 4.52 14.34
CA THR A 249 15.81 5.08 15.26
C THR A 249 15.39 6.48 15.69
N ASP A 250 15.19 6.68 16.99
CA ASP A 250 15.05 8.01 17.57
C ASP A 250 16.43 8.60 17.85
N HIS A 251 16.94 9.36 16.88
CA HIS A 251 18.26 9.98 16.98
C HIS A 251 18.37 10.99 18.12
N ALA A 252 17.28 11.68 18.49
CA ALA A 252 17.29 12.62 19.61
C ALA A 252 17.46 11.89 20.94
N SER A 253 16.74 10.78 21.15
CA SER A 253 16.89 9.94 22.32
C SER A 253 18.26 9.25 22.36
N MET A 254 18.85 8.88 21.23
CA MET A 254 20.20 8.32 21.17
C MET A 254 21.25 9.28 21.76
N GLU A 255 21.20 10.57 21.42
CA GLU A 255 22.14 11.55 21.96
C GLU A 255 22.02 11.70 23.49
N LEU A 256 20.79 11.67 24.00
CA LEU A 256 20.55 11.70 25.45
C LEU A 256 21.13 10.46 26.14
N LEU A 257 20.90 9.27 25.57
CA LEU A 257 21.37 8.01 26.14
C LEU A 257 22.89 7.83 26.09
N ARG A 258 23.58 8.40 25.08
CA ARG A 258 25.06 8.40 25.00
C ARG A 258 25.70 9.12 26.17
N GLY A 259 25.00 10.07 26.81
CA GLY A 259 25.45 10.77 28.00
C GLY A 259 25.33 9.97 29.32
N LEU A 260 24.68 8.79 29.31
CA LEU A 260 24.60 7.93 30.48
C LEU A 260 25.92 7.19 30.64
N ALA A 261 26.57 7.37 31.82
CA ALA A 261 27.68 6.55 32.21
C ALA A 261 27.17 5.22 32.77
N PHE A 262 27.63 4.10 32.21
CA PHE A 262 27.36 2.75 32.69
C PHE A 262 28.60 2.24 33.46
#